data_6ac866b0b83352b3362e931ebf1fc00d
#
_entry.id   6ac866b0b83352b3362e931ebf1fc00d
#
_cell.length_a   1.000
_cell.length_b   1.000
_cell.length_c   1.000
_cell.angle_alpha   90.00
_cell.angle_beta   90.00
_cell.angle_gamma   90.00
#
_symmetry.space_group_name_H-M   'P 1'
#
loop_
_entity.id
_entity.type
_entity.pdbx_description
1 polymer ?
#
loop_
_entity_poly.entity_id
_entity_poly.type
_entity_poly.pdbx_seq_one_letter_code
_entity_poly.pdbx_strand_id
1 'polypeptide(L)'
;KQDAISILRGISIRMPLMIYGADVDNEDTQLTIDNFTSLIDPQSWDEFMPQGVTKQHFNHFKKYYDPDIFSAAAKRIRAMARAADRLSVEQRIQRITSIFSSFRNPDKETVLTPWRVVNMHLGDTLGGYNFFNDNYAATIDEPRFIDHGKPTDDVFRSDAHILEINSKSGLYPLYMAYGIYRARVKESMFAIETVDAEQRLWDKTVAE
;
A
#
# COMPACT_ATOMS: atom_id res chain seq x y z
N LYS A 1 -1.86 -12.55 -28.20
CA LYS A 1 -2.61 -13.18 -27.07
C LYS A 1 -1.84 -13.08 -25.74
N GLN A 2 -0.52 -13.34 -25.75
CA GLN A 2 0.31 -13.30 -24.54
C GLN A 2 0.39 -11.88 -23.93
N ASP A 3 0.50 -10.85 -24.77
CA ASP A 3 0.56 -9.46 -24.32
C ASP A 3 -0.74 -8.99 -23.63
N ALA A 4 -1.92 -9.35 -24.15
CA ALA A 4 -3.19 -8.97 -23.55
C ALA A 4 -3.40 -9.62 -22.17
N ILE A 5 -2.97 -10.86 -21.98
CA ILE A 5 -3.03 -11.54 -20.70
C ILE A 5 -2.07 -10.88 -19.69
N SER A 6 -0.86 -10.54 -20.12
CA SER A 6 0.12 -9.84 -19.27
C SER A 6 -0.39 -8.49 -18.82
N ILE A 7 -1.00 -7.70 -19.71
CA ILE A 7 -1.62 -6.41 -19.39
C ILE A 7 -2.76 -6.60 -18.39
N LEU A 8 -3.68 -7.53 -18.66
CA LEU A 8 -4.81 -7.80 -17.76
C LEU A 8 -4.35 -8.20 -16.35
N ARG A 9 -3.30 -9.01 -16.26
CA ARG A 9 -2.67 -9.37 -14.98
C ARG A 9 -2.10 -8.16 -14.28
N GLY A 10 -1.35 -7.33 -14.99
CA GLY A 10 -0.78 -6.09 -14.46
C GLY A 10 -1.84 -5.13 -13.92
N ILE A 11 -2.99 -5.02 -14.59
CA ILE A 11 -4.16 -4.26 -14.13
C ILE A 11 -4.73 -4.88 -12.85
N SER A 12 -5.01 -6.19 -12.88
CA SER A 12 -5.70 -6.89 -11.78
C SER A 12 -4.92 -6.84 -10.46
N ILE A 13 -3.59 -6.86 -10.50
CA ILE A 13 -2.74 -6.75 -9.31
C ILE A 13 -2.86 -5.37 -8.65
N ARG A 14 -3.04 -4.33 -9.45
CA ARG A 14 -3.07 -2.94 -8.99
C ARG A 14 -4.46 -2.46 -8.60
N MET A 15 -5.49 -3.12 -9.13
CA MET A 15 -6.89 -2.75 -8.93
C MET A 15 -7.30 -2.58 -7.46
N PRO A 16 -6.90 -3.45 -6.53
CA PRO A 16 -7.26 -3.30 -5.12
C PRO A 16 -6.75 -2.01 -4.48
N LEU A 17 -5.50 -1.62 -4.79
CA LEU A 17 -4.93 -0.38 -4.31
C LEU A 17 -5.68 0.84 -4.87
N MET A 18 -6.00 0.78 -6.15
CA MET A 18 -6.75 1.85 -6.81
C MET A 18 -8.19 1.96 -6.28
N ILE A 19 -8.83 0.83 -5.98
CA ILE A 19 -10.13 0.81 -5.31
C ILE A 19 -10.02 1.38 -3.89
N TYR A 20 -8.96 1.06 -3.16
CA TYR A 20 -8.71 1.60 -1.82
C TYR A 20 -8.61 3.12 -1.84
N GLY A 21 -7.83 3.69 -2.78
CA GLY A 21 -7.61 5.12 -2.96
C GLY A 21 -8.63 5.84 -3.85
N ALA A 22 -9.71 5.18 -4.30
CA ALA A 22 -10.71 5.81 -5.15
C ALA A 22 -11.39 6.99 -4.44
N ASP A 23 -11.49 8.10 -5.14
CA ASP A 23 -12.17 9.31 -4.67
C ASP A 23 -13.69 9.12 -4.77
N VAL A 24 -14.30 8.82 -3.64
CA VAL A 24 -15.74 8.58 -3.52
C VAL A 24 -16.27 9.45 -2.38
N ASP A 25 -16.61 10.68 -2.73
CA ASP A 25 -17.07 11.72 -1.80
C ASP A 25 -18.40 11.39 -1.11
N ASN A 26 -19.22 10.55 -1.72
CA ASN A 26 -20.54 10.20 -1.18
C ASN A 26 -20.56 8.73 -0.76
N GLU A 27 -21.00 8.47 0.47
CA GLU A 27 -21.15 7.11 1.00
C GLU A 27 -22.10 6.24 0.17
N ASP A 28 -23.07 6.88 -0.50
CA ASP A 28 -24.05 6.20 -1.35
C ASP A 28 -23.52 5.87 -2.75
N THR A 29 -22.38 6.41 -3.15
CA THR A 29 -21.80 6.14 -4.48
C THR A 29 -21.17 4.74 -4.50
N GLN A 30 -21.82 3.83 -5.19
CA GLN A 30 -21.29 2.49 -5.39
C GLN A 30 -20.20 2.51 -6.45
N LEU A 31 -19.02 1.97 -6.13
CA LEU A 31 -17.96 1.76 -7.11
C LEU A 31 -18.27 0.51 -7.95
N THR A 32 -18.42 0.73 -9.23
CA THR A 32 -18.71 -0.32 -10.24
C THR A 32 -17.60 -0.36 -11.28
N ILE A 33 -17.53 -1.43 -12.08
CA ILE A 33 -16.56 -1.52 -13.17
C ILE A 33 -16.77 -0.40 -14.21
N ASP A 34 -17.99 0.12 -14.35
CA ASP A 34 -18.32 1.14 -15.32
C ASP A 34 -17.89 2.54 -14.91
N ASN A 35 -18.01 2.89 -13.61
CA ASN A 35 -17.58 4.19 -13.09
C ASN A 35 -16.18 4.19 -12.51
N PHE A 36 -15.50 3.05 -12.42
CA PHE A 36 -14.18 2.91 -11.80
C PHE A 36 -13.16 3.92 -12.35
N THR A 37 -13.07 4.04 -13.68
CA THR A 37 -12.09 4.94 -14.31
C THR A 37 -12.34 6.43 -14.02
N SER A 38 -13.60 6.82 -13.78
CA SER A 38 -13.95 8.21 -13.47
C SER A 38 -13.68 8.58 -12.01
N LEU A 39 -13.63 7.60 -11.12
CA LEU A 39 -13.42 7.79 -9.68
C LEU A 39 -11.95 7.66 -9.26
N ILE A 40 -11.06 7.39 -10.20
CA ILE A 40 -9.61 7.41 -9.96
C ILE A 40 -9.05 8.70 -10.56
N ASP A 41 -8.29 9.44 -9.76
CA ASP A 41 -7.64 10.64 -10.28
C ASP A 41 -6.63 10.31 -11.39
N PRO A 42 -6.37 11.23 -12.34
CA PRO A 42 -5.49 10.97 -13.47
C PRO A 42 -4.05 10.67 -13.07
N GLN A 43 -3.53 11.34 -12.05
CA GLN A 43 -2.15 11.15 -11.61
C GLN A 43 -1.96 9.75 -11.03
N SER A 44 -2.82 9.32 -10.11
CA SER A 44 -2.80 7.96 -9.57
C SER A 44 -2.95 6.91 -10.66
N TRP A 45 -3.79 7.17 -11.68
CA TRP A 45 -3.91 6.26 -12.81
C TRP A 45 -2.58 6.09 -13.55
N ASP A 46 -1.93 7.19 -13.90
CA ASP A 46 -0.70 7.19 -14.69
C ASP A 46 0.50 6.61 -13.92
N GLU A 47 0.54 6.82 -12.60
CA GLU A 47 1.59 6.31 -11.73
C GLU A 47 1.44 4.82 -11.41
N PHE A 48 0.23 4.34 -11.19
CA PHE A 48 -0.02 2.97 -10.71
C PHE A 48 -0.37 1.98 -11.81
N MET A 49 -0.98 2.40 -12.92
CA MET A 49 -1.34 1.45 -13.99
C MET A 49 -0.12 1.02 -14.81
N PRO A 50 -0.15 -0.17 -15.44
CA PRO A 50 0.92 -0.58 -16.34
C PRO A 50 1.12 0.44 -17.45
N GLN A 51 2.37 0.67 -17.83
CA GLN A 51 2.72 1.61 -18.89
C GLN A 51 1.89 1.37 -20.17
N GLY A 52 1.28 2.42 -20.70
CA GLY A 52 0.42 2.37 -21.89
C GLY A 52 -1.03 1.97 -21.64
N VAL A 53 -1.40 1.66 -20.40
CA VAL A 53 -2.79 1.38 -20.03
C VAL A 53 -3.49 2.66 -19.62
N THR A 54 -4.00 3.40 -20.60
CA THR A 54 -4.84 4.58 -20.35
C THR A 54 -6.23 4.18 -19.83
N LYS A 55 -6.96 5.12 -19.22
CA LYS A 55 -8.38 4.92 -18.82
C LYS A 55 -9.25 4.47 -19.99
N GLN A 56 -8.99 5.02 -21.17
CA GLN A 56 -9.70 4.63 -22.40
C GLN A 56 -9.34 3.20 -22.83
N HIS A 57 -8.06 2.84 -22.75
CA HIS A 57 -7.60 1.47 -23.06
C HIS A 57 -8.20 0.45 -22.10
N PHE A 58 -8.31 0.79 -20.81
CA PHE A 58 -8.96 -0.07 -19.80
C PHE A 58 -10.38 -0.48 -20.18
N ASN A 59 -11.13 0.37 -20.87
CA ASN A 59 -12.50 0.04 -21.30
C ASN A 59 -12.57 -1.24 -22.17
N HIS A 60 -11.49 -1.57 -22.89
CA HIS A 60 -11.40 -2.81 -23.66
C HIS A 60 -11.22 -4.05 -22.77
N PHE A 61 -10.77 -3.86 -21.54
CA PHE A 61 -10.54 -4.94 -20.57
C PHE A 61 -11.74 -5.16 -19.64
N LYS A 62 -12.68 -4.21 -19.51
CA LYS A 62 -13.86 -4.33 -18.64
C LYS A 62 -14.61 -5.65 -18.82
N LYS A 63 -14.74 -6.11 -20.06
CA LYS A 63 -15.45 -7.36 -20.42
C LYS A 63 -14.87 -8.64 -19.80
N TYR A 64 -13.65 -8.58 -19.25
CA TYR A 64 -12.99 -9.71 -18.60
C TYR A 64 -13.25 -9.76 -17.09
N TYR A 65 -13.92 -8.76 -16.54
CA TYR A 65 -14.31 -8.68 -15.13
C TYR A 65 -15.80 -8.95 -15.00
N ASP A 66 -16.14 -9.76 -14.00
CA ASP A 66 -17.53 -9.94 -13.59
C ASP A 66 -17.98 -8.69 -12.82
N PRO A 67 -19.04 -7.96 -13.27
CA PRO A 67 -19.47 -6.70 -12.64
C PRO A 67 -19.93 -6.87 -11.20
N ASP A 68 -20.58 -7.98 -10.88
CA ASP A 68 -21.12 -8.24 -9.54
C ASP A 68 -19.97 -8.56 -8.56
N ILE A 69 -19.04 -9.39 -9.01
CA ILE A 69 -17.83 -9.70 -8.23
C ILE A 69 -16.99 -8.44 -8.01
N PHE A 70 -16.81 -7.62 -9.05
CA PHE A 70 -16.09 -6.35 -8.94
C PHE A 70 -16.75 -5.43 -7.90
N SER A 71 -18.06 -5.22 -8.02
CA SER A 71 -18.81 -4.33 -7.12
C SER A 71 -18.80 -4.82 -5.68
N ALA A 72 -18.92 -6.13 -5.45
CA ALA A 72 -18.83 -6.72 -4.12
C ALA A 72 -17.43 -6.55 -3.51
N ALA A 73 -16.38 -6.79 -4.29
CA ALA A 73 -15.00 -6.59 -3.86
C ALA A 73 -14.71 -5.11 -3.56
N ALA A 74 -15.16 -4.21 -4.44
CA ALA A 74 -14.99 -2.78 -4.27
C ALA A 74 -15.69 -2.27 -3.01
N LYS A 75 -16.93 -2.69 -2.75
CA LYS A 75 -17.66 -2.37 -1.52
C LYS A 75 -16.89 -2.81 -0.28
N ARG A 76 -16.35 -4.03 -0.28
CA ARG A 76 -15.58 -4.57 0.84
C ARG A 76 -14.28 -3.78 1.07
N ILE A 77 -13.52 -3.50 0.02
CA ILE A 77 -12.25 -2.74 0.10
C ILE A 77 -12.53 -1.33 0.62
N ARG A 78 -13.55 -0.64 0.08
CA ARG A 78 -13.93 0.70 0.52
C ARG A 78 -14.38 0.74 1.97
N ALA A 79 -15.14 -0.25 2.42
CA ALA A 79 -15.51 -0.37 3.84
C ALA A 79 -14.28 -0.54 4.74
N MET A 80 -13.30 -1.35 4.32
CA MET A 80 -12.05 -1.52 5.05
C MET A 80 -11.20 -0.25 5.05
N ALA A 81 -11.16 0.50 3.92
CA ALA A 81 -10.47 1.78 3.82
C ALA A 81 -11.04 2.79 4.83
N ARG A 82 -12.36 3.01 4.80
CA ARG A 82 -13.04 3.93 5.73
C ARG A 82 -12.84 3.54 7.20
N ALA A 83 -12.90 2.25 7.51
CA ALA A 83 -12.64 1.76 8.86
C ALA A 83 -11.19 2.02 9.30
N ALA A 84 -10.24 2.12 8.35
CA ALA A 84 -8.85 2.40 8.63
C ALA A 84 -8.57 3.89 8.93
N ASP A 85 -9.44 4.81 8.52
CA ASP A 85 -9.21 6.26 8.68
C ASP A 85 -9.09 6.71 10.15
N ARG A 86 -9.66 5.95 11.06
CA ARG A 86 -9.63 6.22 12.52
C ARG A 86 -8.59 5.39 13.27
N LEU A 87 -7.80 4.59 12.56
CA LEU A 87 -6.78 3.74 13.16
C LEU A 87 -5.45 4.49 13.32
N SER A 88 -4.61 4.03 14.24
CA SER A 88 -3.21 4.48 14.31
C SER A 88 -2.47 4.14 13.01
N VAL A 89 -1.32 4.78 12.79
CA VAL A 89 -0.48 4.52 11.60
C VAL A 89 -0.12 3.05 11.50
N GLU A 90 0.26 2.40 12.61
CA GLU A 90 0.61 0.98 12.67
C GLU A 90 -0.55 0.07 12.28
N GLN A 91 -1.70 0.32 12.87
CA GLN A 91 -2.93 -0.44 12.59
C GLN A 91 -3.38 -0.26 11.14
N ARG A 92 -3.20 0.95 10.59
CA ARG A 92 -3.51 1.26 9.18
C ARG A 92 -2.59 0.50 8.24
N ILE A 93 -1.29 0.49 8.50
CA ILE A 93 -0.31 -0.30 7.74
C ILE A 93 -0.68 -1.78 7.75
N GLN A 94 -1.00 -2.34 8.91
CA GLN A 94 -1.45 -3.73 9.00
C GLN A 94 -2.75 -3.98 8.23
N ARG A 95 -3.67 -3.02 8.22
CA ARG A 95 -4.92 -3.13 7.46
C ARG A 95 -4.65 -3.12 5.95
N ILE A 96 -3.82 -2.21 5.45
CA ILE A 96 -3.44 -2.12 4.04
C ILE A 96 -2.74 -3.41 3.60
N THR A 97 -1.76 -3.88 4.35
CA THR A 97 -1.00 -5.09 4.01
C THR A 97 -1.86 -6.36 4.05
N SER A 98 -2.86 -6.41 4.94
CA SER A 98 -3.88 -7.47 4.98
C SER A 98 -4.76 -7.47 3.73
N ILE A 99 -5.15 -6.27 3.24
CA ILE A 99 -5.89 -6.14 1.99
C ILE A 99 -5.08 -6.71 0.83
N PHE A 100 -3.81 -6.34 0.70
CA PHE A 100 -2.93 -6.88 -0.34
C PHE A 100 -2.78 -8.39 -0.26
N SER A 101 -2.67 -8.94 0.94
CA SER A 101 -2.54 -10.39 1.17
C SER A 101 -3.80 -11.17 0.81
N SER A 102 -4.97 -10.52 0.79
CA SER A 102 -6.26 -11.17 0.48
C SER A 102 -6.48 -11.37 -1.02
N PHE A 103 -5.69 -10.70 -1.87
CA PHE A 103 -5.81 -10.85 -3.32
C PHE A 103 -4.96 -12.03 -3.80
N ARG A 104 -5.64 -13.00 -4.38
CA ARG A 104 -4.94 -14.09 -5.07
C ARG A 104 -4.36 -13.54 -6.37
N ASN A 105 -3.09 -13.79 -6.55
CA ASN A 105 -2.42 -13.51 -7.79
C ASN A 105 -3.09 -14.34 -8.92
N PRO A 106 -3.60 -13.71 -10.00
CA PRO A 106 -4.21 -14.42 -11.11
C PRO A 106 -3.20 -15.28 -11.89
N ASP A 107 -1.91 -15.15 -11.57
CA ASP A 107 -0.84 -15.82 -12.28
C ASP A 107 0.22 -16.37 -11.33
N LYS A 108 0.71 -17.57 -11.65
CA LYS A 108 1.81 -18.22 -10.93
C LYS A 108 3.16 -17.52 -11.14
N GLU A 109 3.30 -16.77 -12.22
CA GLU A 109 4.57 -16.11 -12.59
C GLU A 109 4.74 -14.73 -11.94
N THR A 110 3.67 -14.09 -11.51
CA THR A 110 3.75 -12.77 -10.85
C THR A 110 3.54 -12.94 -9.35
N VAL A 111 4.59 -13.22 -8.63
CA VAL A 111 4.55 -13.29 -7.16
C VAL A 111 4.76 -11.88 -6.60
N LEU A 112 3.75 -11.34 -5.91
CA LEU A 112 3.94 -10.17 -5.05
C LEU A 112 4.65 -10.62 -3.79
N THR A 113 5.71 -9.92 -3.42
CA THR A 113 6.44 -10.21 -2.20
C THR A 113 5.52 -10.02 -0.99
N PRO A 114 5.23 -11.05 -0.19
CA PRO A 114 4.37 -10.91 0.97
C PRO A 114 4.94 -9.96 2.02
N TRP A 115 4.07 -9.27 2.77
CA TRP A 115 4.49 -8.36 3.84
C TRP A 115 5.44 -9.00 4.87
N ARG A 116 5.20 -10.27 5.20
CA ARG A 116 6.09 -11.05 6.05
C ARG A 116 7.52 -11.12 5.49
N VAL A 117 7.66 -11.38 4.19
CA VAL A 117 8.97 -11.51 3.54
C VAL A 117 9.69 -10.16 3.47
N VAL A 118 8.96 -9.06 3.23
CA VAL A 118 9.52 -7.70 3.28
C VAL A 118 10.10 -7.42 4.66
N ASN A 119 9.33 -7.68 5.72
CA ASN A 119 9.77 -7.49 7.10
C ASN A 119 10.97 -8.37 7.46
N MET A 120 10.98 -9.62 7.02
CA MET A 120 12.10 -10.53 7.24
C MET A 120 13.35 -10.03 6.51
N HIS A 121 13.24 -9.72 5.23
CA HIS A 121 14.37 -9.28 4.41
C HIS A 121 14.96 -7.97 4.93
N LEU A 122 14.13 -6.93 5.12
CA LEU A 122 14.61 -5.63 5.59
C LEU A 122 15.04 -5.66 7.06
N GLY A 123 14.31 -6.39 7.90
CA GLY A 123 14.69 -6.59 9.29
C GLY A 123 16.05 -7.24 9.46
N ASP A 124 16.36 -8.24 8.64
CA ASP A 124 17.65 -8.96 8.71
C ASP A 124 18.80 -8.18 8.04
N THR A 125 18.52 -7.25 7.12
CA THR A 125 19.56 -6.52 6.38
C THR A 125 19.80 -5.10 6.87
N LEU A 126 18.73 -4.31 6.95
CA LEU A 126 18.79 -2.89 7.30
C LEU A 126 18.32 -2.59 8.72
N GLY A 127 17.56 -3.50 9.33
CA GLY A 127 16.88 -3.25 10.58
C GLY A 127 15.63 -2.38 10.42
N GLY A 128 15.39 -1.48 11.39
CA GLY A 128 14.23 -0.62 11.41
C GLY A 128 13.03 -1.22 12.15
N TYR A 129 11.83 -0.70 11.91
CA TYR A 129 10.62 -1.12 12.62
C TYR A 129 9.94 -2.31 11.96
N ASN A 130 9.92 -3.44 12.63
CA ASN A 130 9.41 -4.71 12.15
C ASN A 130 8.03 -5.03 12.73
N PHE A 131 7.08 -5.38 11.87
CA PHE A 131 5.69 -5.66 12.22
C PHE A 131 5.42 -7.12 12.61
N PHE A 132 6.46 -7.92 12.73
CA PHE A 132 6.36 -9.33 13.09
C PHE A 132 7.17 -9.64 14.35
N ASN A 133 6.75 -10.68 15.04
CA ASN A 133 7.51 -11.26 16.16
C ASN A 133 8.87 -11.83 15.68
N ASP A 134 9.71 -12.26 16.60
CA ASP A 134 11.11 -12.66 16.33
C ASP A 134 11.23 -13.81 15.31
N ASN A 135 10.28 -14.70 15.29
CA ASN A 135 10.28 -15.84 14.36
C ASN A 135 9.44 -15.58 13.10
N TYR A 136 8.93 -14.36 12.91
CA TYR A 136 8.09 -13.95 11.79
C TYR A 136 6.81 -14.80 11.62
N ALA A 137 6.33 -15.45 12.68
CA ALA A 137 5.15 -16.29 12.62
C ALA A 137 3.84 -15.50 12.71
N ALA A 138 3.84 -14.36 13.41
CA ALA A 138 2.66 -13.53 13.63
C ALA A 138 2.99 -12.04 13.61
N THR A 139 2.03 -11.22 13.21
CA THR A 139 2.10 -9.76 13.34
C THR A 139 1.96 -9.36 14.80
N ILE A 140 2.56 -8.23 15.17
CA ILE A 140 2.50 -7.61 16.50
C ILE A 140 1.89 -6.22 16.39
N ASP A 141 1.16 -5.78 17.42
CA ASP A 141 0.46 -4.49 17.41
C ASP A 141 1.46 -3.31 17.46
N GLU A 142 2.52 -3.45 18.25
CA GLU A 142 3.60 -2.46 18.34
C GLU A 142 4.84 -2.97 17.60
N PRO A 143 5.21 -2.35 16.45
CA PRO A 143 6.38 -2.76 15.71
C PRO A 143 7.66 -2.67 16.56
N ARG A 144 8.44 -3.74 16.55
CA ARG A 144 9.73 -3.81 17.27
C ARG A 144 10.84 -3.19 16.44
N PHE A 145 11.74 -2.46 17.10
CA PHE A 145 12.90 -1.88 16.45
C PHE A 145 14.05 -2.88 16.41
N ILE A 146 14.59 -3.13 15.22
CA ILE A 146 15.79 -3.96 15.00
C ILE A 146 16.92 -3.01 14.65
N ASP A 147 17.99 -3.08 15.42
CA ASP A 147 19.15 -2.22 15.29
C ASP A 147 20.39 -3.03 14.87
N HIS A 148 20.93 -2.70 13.70
CA HIS A 148 22.19 -3.24 13.19
C HIS A 148 23.32 -2.19 13.26
N GLY A 149 23.16 -1.15 14.07
CA GLY A 149 24.10 -0.04 14.19
C GLY A 149 24.11 0.84 12.95
N LYS A 150 25.30 1.15 12.44
CA LYS A 150 25.47 2.12 11.34
C LYS A 150 24.55 1.91 10.14
N PRO A 151 24.30 0.70 9.59
CA PRO A 151 23.35 0.51 8.51
C PRO A 151 21.94 0.97 8.83
N THR A 152 21.46 0.72 10.05
CA THR A 152 20.14 1.14 10.49
C THR A 152 20.08 2.67 10.68
N ASP A 153 21.09 3.24 11.31
CA ASP A 153 21.19 4.67 11.56
C ASP A 153 21.28 5.49 10.28
N ASP A 154 22.04 5.02 9.29
CA ASP A 154 22.22 5.73 8.01
C ASP A 154 20.93 5.74 7.17
N VAL A 155 20.08 4.72 7.29
CA VAL A 155 18.88 4.55 6.47
C VAL A 155 17.64 5.16 7.11
N PHE A 156 17.43 4.97 8.42
CA PHE A 156 16.23 5.41 9.12
C PHE A 156 16.40 6.75 9.83
N ARG A 157 16.89 7.75 9.10
CA ARG A 157 16.97 9.14 9.55
C ARG A 157 15.74 9.93 9.12
N SER A 158 15.44 10.99 9.86
CA SER A 158 14.30 11.88 9.57
C SER A 158 14.40 12.62 8.24
N ASP A 159 15.63 12.83 7.77
CA ASP A 159 15.99 13.50 6.51
C ASP A 159 16.38 12.53 5.38
N ALA A 160 16.16 11.23 5.56
CA ALA A 160 16.51 10.24 4.56
C ALA A 160 15.61 10.34 3.33
N HIS A 161 16.22 10.24 2.15
CA HIS A 161 15.55 10.11 0.87
C HIS A 161 15.88 8.74 0.28
N ILE A 162 14.86 7.99 -0.10
CA ILE A 162 15.00 6.62 -0.57
C ILE A 162 14.41 6.48 -1.95
N LEU A 163 15.20 5.96 -2.89
CA LEU A 163 14.74 5.59 -4.21
C LEU A 163 14.53 4.08 -4.27
N GLU A 164 13.30 3.67 -4.47
CA GLU A 164 12.95 2.28 -4.73
C GLU A 164 12.77 2.05 -6.23
N ILE A 165 13.55 1.11 -6.78
CA ILE A 165 13.45 0.72 -8.17
C ILE A 165 12.65 -0.57 -8.26
N ASN A 166 11.54 -0.57 -9.02
CA ASN A 166 10.69 -1.74 -9.23
C ASN A 166 9.89 -2.16 -7.98
N SER A 167 9.27 -1.20 -7.33
CA SER A 167 8.55 -1.39 -6.06
C SER A 167 7.29 -2.29 -6.14
N LYS A 168 6.80 -2.63 -7.33
CA LYS A 168 5.64 -3.50 -7.60
C LYS A 168 4.41 -3.25 -6.73
N SER A 169 4.38 -3.87 -5.53
CA SER A 169 3.28 -3.73 -4.56
C SER A 169 3.41 -2.52 -3.63
N GLY A 170 4.54 -1.82 -3.64
CA GLY A 170 4.82 -0.71 -2.72
C GLY A 170 5.10 -1.13 -1.27
N LEU A 171 5.22 -2.43 -0.98
CA LEU A 171 5.42 -2.89 0.41
C LEU A 171 6.83 -2.62 0.95
N TYR A 172 7.86 -2.62 0.11
CA TYR A 172 9.19 -2.19 0.50
C TYR A 172 9.23 -0.69 0.85
N PRO A 173 8.75 0.21 -0.04
CA PRO A 173 8.60 1.62 0.31
C PRO A 173 7.77 1.86 1.57
N LEU A 174 6.71 1.10 1.78
CA LEU A 174 5.87 1.22 2.98
C LEU A 174 6.66 0.96 4.28
N TYR A 175 7.50 -0.09 4.29
CA TYR A 175 8.38 -0.39 5.43
C TYR A 175 9.38 0.76 5.68
N MET A 176 10.00 1.24 4.62
CA MET A 176 11.00 2.32 4.68
C MET A 176 10.37 3.63 5.15
N ALA A 177 9.23 4.01 4.57
CA ALA A 177 8.50 5.23 4.96
C ALA A 177 8.09 5.20 6.42
N TYR A 178 7.65 4.05 6.94
CA TYR A 178 7.34 3.94 8.36
C TYR A 178 8.57 4.14 9.26
N GLY A 179 9.71 3.60 8.89
CA GLY A 179 10.96 3.82 9.64
C GLY A 179 11.37 5.29 9.70
N ILE A 180 11.30 6.00 8.55
CA ILE A 180 11.57 7.45 8.47
C ILE A 180 10.55 8.25 9.28
N TYR A 181 9.27 7.91 9.17
CA TYR A 181 8.20 8.51 9.98
C TYR A 181 8.50 8.39 11.48
N ARG A 182 8.92 7.22 11.96
CA ARG A 182 9.28 7.02 13.38
C ARG A 182 10.51 7.83 13.80
N ALA A 183 11.48 8.03 12.90
CA ALA A 183 12.62 8.92 13.15
C ALA A 183 12.15 10.38 13.31
N ARG A 184 11.23 10.84 12.44
CA ARG A 184 10.62 12.18 12.52
C ARG A 184 9.79 12.38 13.79
N VAL A 185 9.05 11.36 14.23
CA VAL A 185 8.33 11.39 15.51
C VAL A 185 9.28 11.57 16.68
N LYS A 186 10.40 10.84 16.69
CA LYS A 186 11.42 10.95 17.76
C LYS A 186 12.07 12.33 17.80
N GLU A 187 12.30 12.96 16.66
CA GLU A 187 12.90 14.30 16.57
C GLU A 187 11.90 15.43 16.81
N SER A 188 10.61 15.15 16.73
CA SER A 188 9.58 16.14 17.01
C SER A 188 9.68 16.63 18.46
N MET A 189 9.94 17.94 18.64
CA MET A 189 9.98 18.56 19.97
C MET A 189 8.58 18.71 20.60
N PHE A 190 7.53 18.44 19.85
CA PHE A 190 6.15 18.49 20.30
C PHE A 190 5.62 17.08 20.48
N ALA A 191 5.09 16.78 21.66
CA ALA A 191 4.35 15.55 21.87
C ALA A 191 3.20 15.49 20.85
N ILE A 192 3.18 14.44 20.04
CA ILE A 192 2.06 14.17 19.13
C ILE A 192 0.95 13.58 20.00
N GLU A 193 0.03 14.44 20.45
CA GLU A 193 -1.01 14.03 21.40
C GLU A 193 -2.30 13.56 20.72
N THR A 194 -2.43 13.74 19.40
CA THR A 194 -3.66 13.41 18.69
C THR A 194 -3.41 12.54 17.46
N VAL A 195 -4.36 11.66 17.17
CA VAL A 195 -4.36 10.82 15.96
C VAL A 195 -4.27 11.67 14.68
N ASP A 196 -4.89 12.86 14.68
CA ASP A 196 -4.84 13.78 13.54
C ASP A 196 -3.46 14.37 13.30
N ALA A 197 -2.72 14.69 14.37
CA ALA A 197 -1.34 15.19 14.26
C ALA A 197 -0.39 14.12 13.76
N GLU A 198 -0.55 12.90 14.25
CA GLU A 198 0.20 11.73 13.83
C GLU A 198 -0.07 11.40 12.35
N GLN A 199 -1.34 11.46 11.95
CA GLN A 199 -1.73 11.23 10.57
C GLN A 199 -1.12 12.28 9.63
N ARG A 200 -1.17 13.56 9.98
CA ARG A 200 -0.55 14.62 9.15
C ARG A 200 0.95 14.44 8.99
N LEU A 201 1.65 14.00 10.04
CA LEU A 201 3.08 13.70 9.94
C LEU A 201 3.35 12.50 9.04
N TRP A 202 2.52 11.47 9.13
CA TRP A 202 2.58 10.30 8.25
C TRP A 202 2.34 10.69 6.79
N ASP A 203 1.26 11.42 6.51
CA ASP A 203 0.91 11.84 5.15
C ASP A 203 2.02 12.70 4.52
N LYS A 204 2.61 13.60 5.31
CA LYS A 204 3.77 14.38 4.87
C LYS A 204 4.98 13.48 4.56
N THR A 205 5.25 12.49 5.40
CA THR A 205 6.40 11.59 5.21
C THR A 205 6.26 10.74 3.94
N VAL A 206 5.04 10.32 3.63
CA VAL A 206 4.77 9.50 2.42
C VAL A 206 4.78 10.34 1.14
N ALA A 207 4.42 11.62 1.24
CA ALA A 207 4.40 12.54 0.09
C ALA A 207 5.79 13.05 -0.34
N GLU A 208 6.79 12.97 0.52
CA GLU A 208 8.21 13.32 0.27
C GLU A 208 9.02 12.14 -0.24
#